data_9813e263230d74038e6c9ad141537797
#
_entry.id   9813e263230d74038e6c9ad141537797
#
_cell.length_a   1.000
_cell.length_b   1.000
_cell.length_c   1.000
_cell.angle_alpha   90.00
_cell.angle_beta   90.00
_cell.angle_gamma   90.00
#
_symmetry.space_group_name_H-M   'P 1'
#
loop_
_entity.id
_entity.type
_entity.pdbx_description
1 polymer ?
#
loop_
_entity_poly.entity_id
_entity_poly.type
_entity_poly.pdbx_seq_one_letter_code
_entity_poly.pdbx_strand_id
1 'polypeptide(L)'
;VKVIEPLLLRAKGLRVWSDDESGASAWEIVYPEGTFFLMISPEVFRGFSGEGQLLRTLATPPPEATIAKVRAALKWQSQVDTEQLAKDIGASGSEVKAALGILGTRGLAGYDAINEHYFHRELPFDLAKVEEMQPRLGNARKLIEAGKVRRVDGASDPAKFEVDGTGTVHLVTLSDDGDSCTCPWFSKYLGQRGACKHVLAATLLMQDEESGSEDL
;
A
#
# COMPACT_ATOMS: atom_id res chain seq x y z
N VAL A 1 -19.23 8.33 -14.01
CA VAL A 1 -19.60 8.13 -15.43
C VAL A 1 -19.53 9.45 -16.19
N LYS A 2 -20.16 10.56 -15.74
CA LYS A 2 -20.14 11.87 -16.47
C LYS A 2 -18.73 12.38 -16.82
N VAL A 3 -17.72 12.05 -16.02
CA VAL A 3 -16.33 12.49 -16.25
C VAL A 3 -15.70 11.80 -17.48
N ILE A 4 -16.05 10.55 -17.74
CA ILE A 4 -15.51 9.77 -18.85
C ILE A 4 -16.37 9.84 -20.11
N GLU A 5 -17.60 10.36 -20.01
CA GLU A 5 -18.53 10.48 -21.15
C GLU A 5 -17.93 11.16 -22.38
N PRO A 6 -17.19 12.29 -22.26
CA PRO A 6 -16.54 12.91 -23.41
C PRO A 6 -15.48 12.03 -24.07
N LEU A 7 -14.86 11.12 -23.30
CA LEU A 7 -13.83 10.20 -23.80
C LEU A 7 -14.43 9.09 -24.66
N LEU A 8 -15.72 8.78 -24.49
CA LEU A 8 -16.40 7.71 -25.22
C LEU A 8 -16.72 8.06 -26.68
N LEU A 9 -16.74 9.34 -27.04
CA LEU A 9 -17.12 9.79 -28.39
C LEU A 9 -16.28 9.21 -29.54
N ARG A 10 -15.01 8.86 -29.27
CA ARG A 10 -14.07 8.29 -30.24
C ARG A 10 -13.65 6.86 -29.87
N ALA A 11 -14.21 6.30 -28.81
CA ALA A 11 -13.88 4.98 -28.35
C ALA A 11 -14.40 3.90 -29.32
N LYS A 12 -13.59 2.87 -29.54
CA LYS A 12 -14.00 1.64 -30.22
C LYS A 12 -14.61 0.61 -29.28
N GLY A 13 -14.34 0.70 -28.00
CA GLY A 13 -14.84 -0.22 -26.99
C GLY A 13 -14.75 0.35 -25.58
N LEU A 14 -15.57 -0.19 -24.71
CA LEU A 14 -15.58 0.09 -23.28
C LEU A 14 -15.67 -1.24 -22.54
N ARG A 15 -14.75 -1.48 -21.60
CA ARG A 15 -14.83 -2.59 -20.65
C ARG A 15 -14.90 -2.01 -19.25
N VAL A 16 -15.73 -2.61 -18.39
CA VAL A 16 -15.94 -2.16 -17.01
C VAL A 16 -15.89 -3.37 -16.09
N TRP A 17 -15.15 -3.23 -15.01
CA TRP A 17 -15.09 -4.19 -13.92
C TRP A 17 -15.56 -3.51 -12.64
N SER A 18 -16.25 -4.23 -11.79
CA SER A 18 -16.60 -3.81 -10.45
C SER A 18 -16.20 -4.88 -9.45
N ASP A 19 -15.77 -4.44 -8.30
CA ASP A 19 -15.53 -5.29 -7.14
C ASP A 19 -16.53 -4.88 -6.06
N ASP A 20 -17.48 -5.75 -5.77
CA ASP A 20 -18.57 -5.49 -4.83
C ASP A 20 -18.07 -5.43 -3.38
N GLU A 21 -16.96 -6.10 -3.07
CA GLU A 21 -16.37 -6.13 -1.73
C GLU A 21 -15.71 -4.78 -1.39
N SER A 22 -14.85 -4.29 -2.26
CA SER A 22 -14.19 -2.98 -2.08
C SER A 22 -15.02 -1.80 -2.55
N GLY A 23 -16.05 -2.04 -3.38
CA GLY A 23 -16.82 -1.02 -4.08
C GLY A 23 -16.00 -0.27 -5.13
N ALA A 24 -14.82 -0.79 -5.50
CA ALA A 24 -13.99 -0.21 -6.54
C ALA A 24 -14.53 -0.54 -7.93
N SER A 25 -14.22 0.30 -8.91
CA SER A 25 -14.52 0.04 -10.32
C SER A 25 -13.35 0.41 -11.20
N ALA A 26 -13.15 -0.37 -12.28
CA ALA A 26 -12.14 -0.10 -13.29
C ALA A 26 -12.81 0.05 -14.66
N TRP A 27 -12.31 0.99 -15.44
CA TRP A 27 -12.88 1.41 -16.71
C TRP A 27 -11.77 1.44 -17.74
N GLU A 28 -11.92 0.67 -18.80
CA GLU A 28 -11.00 0.64 -19.93
C GLU A 28 -11.71 1.18 -21.17
N ILE A 29 -11.16 2.23 -21.75
CA ILE A 29 -11.67 2.84 -22.98
C ILE A 29 -10.65 2.57 -24.08
N VAL A 30 -11.05 1.80 -25.09
CA VAL A 30 -10.20 1.37 -26.19
C VAL A 30 -10.35 2.34 -27.37
N TYR A 31 -9.22 2.88 -27.84
CA TYR A 31 -9.11 3.70 -29.04
C TYR A 31 -8.26 3.00 -30.11
N PRO A 32 -8.26 3.47 -31.35
CA PRO A 32 -7.36 2.96 -32.39
C PRO A 32 -5.88 3.10 -32.03
N GLU A 33 -5.55 4.19 -31.33
CA GLU A 33 -4.19 4.62 -31.04
C GLU A 33 -3.66 4.12 -29.68
N GLY A 34 -4.55 3.59 -28.83
CA GLY A 34 -4.19 3.14 -27.49
C GLY A 34 -5.40 2.92 -26.59
N THR A 35 -5.12 2.69 -25.33
CA THR A 35 -6.15 2.40 -24.31
C THR A 35 -6.04 3.39 -23.15
N PHE A 36 -7.14 3.96 -22.74
CA PHE A 36 -7.24 4.74 -21.51
C PHE A 36 -7.82 3.85 -20.40
N PHE A 37 -7.12 3.80 -19.27
CA PHE A 37 -7.55 3.03 -18.11
C PHE A 37 -7.77 3.95 -16.91
N LEU A 38 -8.93 3.81 -16.25
CA LEU A 38 -9.29 4.55 -15.06
C LEU A 38 -9.79 3.58 -13.99
N MET A 39 -9.18 3.63 -12.81
CA MET A 39 -9.68 2.94 -11.63
C MET A 39 -10.27 3.96 -10.66
N ILE A 40 -11.45 3.68 -10.13
CA ILE A 40 -12.17 4.51 -9.17
C ILE A 40 -12.33 3.68 -7.89
N SER A 41 -11.79 4.19 -6.80
CA SER A 41 -12.04 3.68 -5.45
C SER A 41 -13.13 4.52 -4.76
N PRO A 42 -13.99 3.93 -3.94
CA PRO A 42 -14.99 4.67 -3.17
C PRO A 42 -14.37 5.51 -2.05
N GLU A 43 -13.06 5.49 -1.86
CA GLU A 43 -12.40 6.28 -0.85
C GLU A 43 -12.47 7.77 -1.15
N VAL A 44 -13.04 8.52 -0.20
CA VAL A 44 -13.35 9.94 -0.36
C VAL A 44 -12.16 10.84 -0.02
N PHE A 45 -11.10 10.28 0.59
CA PHE A 45 -9.96 11.06 1.07
C PHE A 45 -8.93 11.31 -0.03
N ARG A 46 -8.43 12.55 -0.07
CA ARG A 46 -7.34 12.95 -0.94
C ARG A 46 -6.07 12.20 -0.53
N GLY A 47 -5.59 11.39 -1.40
CA GLY A 47 -4.39 10.62 -1.20
C GLY A 47 -4.29 9.54 -2.25
N PHE A 48 -3.12 8.97 -2.37
CA PHE A 48 -2.94 7.75 -3.14
C PHE A 48 -3.81 6.69 -2.46
N SER A 49 -4.74 6.09 -3.18
CA SER A 49 -5.59 5.00 -2.66
C SER A 49 -4.76 3.73 -2.45
N GLY A 50 -3.71 3.85 -1.66
CA GLY A 50 -2.89 2.74 -1.22
C GLY A 50 -3.55 2.09 -0.02
N GLU A 51 -4.71 1.54 -0.21
CA GLU A 51 -5.42 0.87 0.85
C GLU A 51 -4.84 -0.51 1.11
N GLY A 52 -4.99 -0.99 2.31
CA GLY A 52 -4.67 -2.34 2.70
C GLY A 52 -3.17 -2.64 2.67
N GLN A 53 -2.80 -3.53 1.80
CA GLN A 53 -1.46 -4.09 1.68
C GLN A 53 -0.36 -3.03 1.43
N LEU A 54 -0.65 -2.01 0.63
CA LEU A 54 0.34 -0.98 0.30
C LEU A 54 0.76 -0.16 1.53
N LEU A 55 -0.16 0.19 2.42
CA LEU A 55 0.18 0.91 3.66
C LEU A 55 1.05 0.08 4.58
N ARG A 56 0.79 -1.22 4.68
CA ARG A 56 1.67 -2.14 5.41
C ARG A 56 3.04 -2.21 4.74
N THR A 57 3.09 -2.41 3.43
CA THR A 57 4.35 -2.44 2.67
C THR A 57 5.18 -1.16 2.84
N LEU A 58 4.53 0.00 2.95
CA LEU A 58 5.21 1.28 3.20
C LEU A 58 5.66 1.41 4.67
N ALA A 59 4.94 0.80 5.59
CA ALA A 59 5.34 0.74 7.00
C ALA A 59 6.48 -0.26 7.21
N THR A 60 6.42 -1.42 6.53
CA THR A 60 7.39 -2.52 6.60
C THR A 60 7.99 -2.79 5.21
N PRO A 61 8.86 -1.90 4.71
CA PRO A 61 9.43 -2.08 3.38
C PRO A 61 10.38 -3.28 3.35
N PRO A 62 10.49 -3.98 2.21
CA PRO A 62 11.55 -4.96 2.03
C PRO A 62 12.92 -4.26 2.08
N PRO A 63 14.02 -5.01 2.28
CA PRO A 63 15.35 -4.44 2.32
C PRO A 63 15.63 -3.49 1.14
N GLU A 64 16.25 -2.35 1.39
CA GLU A 64 16.54 -1.36 0.33
C GLU A 64 17.37 -1.97 -0.80
N ALA A 65 18.25 -2.93 -0.49
CA ALA A 65 18.99 -3.68 -1.49
C ALA A 65 18.08 -4.47 -2.45
N THR A 66 16.98 -5.02 -1.96
CA THR A 66 15.95 -5.69 -2.78
C THR A 66 15.24 -4.67 -3.67
N ILE A 67 14.83 -3.53 -3.11
CA ILE A 67 14.19 -2.45 -3.87
C ILE A 67 15.12 -1.96 -4.99
N ALA A 68 16.40 -1.77 -4.69
CA ALA A 68 17.40 -1.33 -5.67
C ALA A 68 17.60 -2.37 -6.80
N LYS A 69 17.67 -3.67 -6.48
CA LYS A 69 17.77 -4.75 -7.48
C LYS A 69 16.53 -4.80 -8.37
N VAL A 70 15.32 -4.74 -7.77
CA VAL A 70 14.07 -4.71 -8.52
C VAL A 70 14.01 -3.48 -9.43
N ARG A 71 14.39 -2.30 -8.93
CA ARG A 71 14.46 -1.07 -9.74
C ARG A 71 15.41 -1.20 -10.93
N ALA A 72 16.58 -1.79 -10.73
CA ALA A 72 17.57 -1.99 -11.80
C ALA A 72 17.04 -2.95 -12.88
N ALA A 73 16.41 -4.06 -12.47
CA ALA A 73 15.84 -5.04 -13.39
C ALA A 73 14.58 -4.52 -14.12
N LEU A 74 13.79 -3.66 -13.46
CA LEU A 74 12.58 -3.07 -14.02
C LEU A 74 12.88 -2.11 -15.18
N LYS A 75 14.06 -1.47 -15.18
CA LYS A 75 14.39 -0.38 -16.09
C LYS A 75 14.21 -0.78 -17.57
N TRP A 76 13.36 0.00 -18.26
CA TRP A 76 12.98 -0.18 -19.69
C TRP A 76 12.18 -1.45 -20.02
N GLN A 77 11.70 -2.19 -19.00
CA GLN A 77 10.86 -3.35 -19.24
C GLN A 77 9.40 -2.92 -19.46
N SER A 78 8.80 -3.37 -20.57
CA SER A 78 7.38 -3.19 -20.86
C SER A 78 6.50 -4.23 -20.16
N GLN A 79 7.09 -5.36 -19.75
CA GLN A 79 6.45 -6.42 -18.99
C GLN A 79 7.48 -7.04 -18.05
N VAL A 80 7.11 -7.24 -16.80
CA VAL A 80 7.96 -7.85 -15.78
C VAL A 80 7.32 -9.14 -15.30
N ASP A 81 8.02 -10.24 -15.53
CA ASP A 81 7.72 -11.53 -14.91
C ASP A 81 8.24 -11.50 -13.45
N THR A 82 7.32 -11.39 -12.51
CA THR A 82 7.65 -11.26 -11.08
C THR A 82 8.26 -12.54 -10.49
N GLU A 83 7.90 -13.71 -11.03
CA GLU A 83 8.44 -14.99 -10.55
C GLU A 83 9.88 -15.20 -11.05
N GLN A 84 10.12 -14.89 -12.31
CA GLN A 84 11.47 -14.95 -12.86
C GLN A 84 12.38 -13.92 -12.18
N LEU A 85 11.90 -12.69 -12.00
CA LEU A 85 12.64 -11.64 -11.32
C LEU A 85 13.01 -12.05 -9.87
N ALA A 86 12.10 -12.69 -9.13
CA ALA A 86 12.37 -13.18 -7.78
C ALA A 86 13.53 -14.18 -7.75
N LYS A 87 13.56 -15.12 -8.71
CA LYS A 87 14.66 -16.08 -8.85
C LYS A 87 15.99 -15.39 -9.20
N ASP A 88 15.96 -14.45 -10.13
CA ASP A 88 17.15 -13.76 -10.64
C ASP A 88 17.85 -12.91 -9.58
N ILE A 89 17.08 -12.29 -8.68
CA ILE A 89 17.64 -11.44 -7.62
C ILE A 89 17.81 -12.15 -6.27
N GLY A 90 17.35 -13.41 -6.16
CA GLY A 90 17.41 -14.21 -4.95
C GLY A 90 16.51 -13.69 -3.82
N ALA A 91 15.32 -13.21 -4.17
CA ALA A 91 14.31 -12.72 -3.24
C ALA A 91 13.02 -13.55 -3.33
N SER A 92 12.14 -13.43 -2.34
CA SER A 92 10.81 -14.03 -2.40
C SER A 92 9.89 -13.26 -3.36
N GLY A 93 8.88 -13.94 -3.90
CA GLY A 93 7.87 -13.28 -4.76
C GLY A 93 7.09 -12.18 -4.01
N SER A 94 6.91 -12.32 -2.69
CA SER A 94 6.29 -11.30 -1.85
C SER A 94 7.15 -10.05 -1.71
N GLU A 95 8.46 -10.19 -1.52
CA GLU A 95 9.40 -9.06 -1.47
C GLU A 95 9.47 -8.33 -2.80
N VAL A 96 9.47 -9.06 -3.93
CA VAL A 96 9.45 -8.45 -5.27
C VAL A 96 8.17 -7.64 -5.48
N LYS A 97 7.00 -8.21 -5.15
CA LYS A 97 5.71 -7.50 -5.25
C LYS A 97 5.66 -6.27 -4.33
N ALA A 98 6.18 -6.39 -3.11
CA ALA A 98 6.29 -5.27 -2.18
C ALA A 98 7.20 -4.16 -2.73
N ALA A 99 8.37 -4.52 -3.26
CA ALA A 99 9.29 -3.56 -3.88
C ALA A 99 8.66 -2.86 -5.12
N LEU A 100 7.96 -3.62 -5.97
CA LEU A 100 7.23 -3.05 -7.11
C LEU A 100 6.11 -2.10 -6.66
N GLY A 101 5.40 -2.45 -5.59
CA GLY A 101 4.40 -1.56 -4.96
C GLY A 101 5.02 -0.24 -4.50
N ILE A 102 6.16 -0.29 -3.80
CA ILE A 102 6.90 0.92 -3.38
C ILE A 102 7.38 1.72 -4.60
N LEU A 103 7.96 1.08 -5.60
CA LEU A 103 8.37 1.75 -6.84
C LEU A 103 7.18 2.36 -7.57
N GLY A 104 6.01 1.72 -7.50
CA GLY A 104 4.74 2.26 -8.00
C GLY A 104 4.34 3.57 -7.32
N THR A 105 4.45 3.67 -5.99
CA THR A 105 4.19 4.92 -5.25
C THR A 105 5.17 6.03 -5.61
N ARG A 106 6.39 5.66 -5.97
CA ARG A 106 7.43 6.59 -6.44
C ARG A 106 7.29 6.94 -7.93
N GLY A 107 6.27 6.42 -8.63
CA GLY A 107 6.03 6.66 -10.05
C GLY A 107 7.00 5.93 -10.99
N LEU A 108 7.73 4.95 -10.51
CA LEU A 108 8.76 4.21 -11.25
C LEU A 108 8.27 2.87 -11.79
N ALA A 109 7.16 2.35 -11.28
CA ALA A 109 6.49 1.15 -11.78
C ALA A 109 5.02 1.45 -12.08
N GLY A 110 4.46 0.82 -13.09
CA GLY A 110 3.03 0.74 -13.35
C GLY A 110 2.57 -0.70 -13.31
N TYR A 111 1.28 -0.90 -13.16
CA TYR A 111 0.63 -2.20 -13.24
C TYR A 111 -0.46 -2.16 -14.29
N ASP A 112 -0.38 -3.07 -15.26
CA ASP A 112 -1.43 -3.31 -16.25
C ASP A 112 -2.40 -4.34 -15.67
N ALA A 113 -3.57 -3.88 -15.23
CA ALA A 113 -4.57 -4.74 -14.62
C ALA A 113 -5.27 -5.68 -15.61
N ILE A 114 -5.14 -5.44 -16.91
CA ILE A 114 -5.77 -6.26 -17.94
C ILE A 114 -4.88 -7.45 -18.28
N ASN A 115 -3.59 -7.19 -18.43
CA ASN A 115 -2.60 -8.21 -18.74
C ASN A 115 -1.87 -8.74 -17.50
N GLU A 116 -2.23 -8.24 -16.31
CA GLU A 116 -1.77 -8.68 -14.99
C GLU A 116 -0.24 -8.63 -14.82
N HIS A 117 0.42 -7.61 -15.39
CA HIS A 117 1.86 -7.46 -15.27
C HIS A 117 2.30 -6.05 -14.87
N TYR A 118 3.47 -5.97 -14.24
CA TYR A 118 4.15 -4.71 -13.98
C TYR A 118 4.96 -4.26 -15.19
N PHE A 119 5.17 -2.95 -15.29
CA PHE A 119 6.00 -2.34 -16.32
C PHE A 119 6.75 -1.12 -15.78
N HIS A 120 7.85 -0.78 -16.43
CA HIS A 120 8.61 0.43 -16.13
C HIS A 120 7.86 1.68 -16.57
N ARG A 121 7.87 2.68 -15.74
CA ARG A 121 7.49 4.06 -16.07
C ARG A 121 8.32 5.04 -15.26
N GLU A 122 8.38 6.28 -15.71
CA GLU A 122 8.96 7.38 -14.96
C GLU A 122 7.96 8.54 -14.92
N LEU A 123 7.36 8.76 -13.76
CA LEU A 123 6.51 9.91 -13.52
C LEU A 123 7.27 10.93 -12.65
N PRO A 124 7.07 12.24 -12.89
CA PRO A 124 7.77 13.30 -12.15
C PRO A 124 7.17 13.48 -10.74
N PHE A 125 7.22 12.44 -9.91
CA PHE A 125 6.75 12.51 -8.54
C PHE A 125 7.84 13.05 -7.63
N ASP A 126 7.46 14.02 -6.80
CA ASP A 126 8.28 14.47 -5.69
C ASP A 126 8.17 13.44 -4.55
N LEU A 127 9.24 12.70 -4.31
CA LEU A 127 9.28 11.65 -3.30
C LEU A 127 8.98 12.15 -1.88
N ALA A 128 9.34 13.40 -1.57
CA ALA A 128 9.04 14.02 -0.27
C ALA A 128 7.53 14.15 -0.06
N LYS A 129 6.75 14.30 -1.11
CA LYS A 129 5.29 14.41 -1.04
C LYS A 129 4.56 13.07 -0.99
N VAL A 130 5.20 11.96 -1.34
CA VAL A 130 4.55 10.63 -1.32
C VAL A 130 4.07 10.28 0.10
N GLU A 131 4.85 10.60 1.12
CA GLU A 131 4.45 10.39 2.53
C GLU A 131 3.32 11.33 2.97
N GLU A 132 3.34 12.59 2.52
CA GLU A 132 2.25 13.54 2.77
C GLU A 132 0.93 13.09 2.15
N MET A 133 1.00 12.32 1.05
CA MET A 133 -0.16 11.74 0.39
C MET A 133 -0.73 10.52 1.15
N GLN A 134 -0.06 10.06 2.22
CA GLN A 134 -0.49 8.94 3.08
C GLN A 134 -0.79 9.43 4.51
N PRO A 135 -1.92 10.13 4.75
CA PRO A 135 -2.18 10.75 6.05
C PRO A 135 -2.23 9.76 7.21
N ARG A 136 -2.62 8.50 6.95
CA ARG A 136 -2.67 7.45 7.99
C ARG A 136 -1.27 7.07 8.46
N LEU A 137 -0.32 6.92 7.53
CA LEU A 137 1.07 6.61 7.86
C LEU A 137 1.76 7.77 8.58
N GLY A 138 1.61 8.99 8.06
CA GLY A 138 2.13 10.19 8.73
C GLY A 138 1.55 10.39 10.13
N ASN A 139 0.25 10.12 10.33
CA ASN A 139 -0.36 10.18 11.66
C ASN A 139 0.12 9.05 12.57
N ALA A 140 0.45 7.86 12.05
CA ALA A 140 1.02 6.76 12.82
C ALA A 140 2.41 7.14 13.36
N ARG A 141 3.29 7.70 12.52
CA ARG A 141 4.61 8.20 12.96
C ARG A 141 4.51 9.27 14.04
N LYS A 142 3.58 10.22 13.90
CA LYS A 142 3.33 11.24 14.93
C LYS A 142 2.88 10.63 16.26
N LEU A 143 2.17 9.52 16.26
CA LEU A 143 1.80 8.82 17.49
C LEU A 143 3.01 8.21 18.18
N ILE A 144 3.95 7.64 17.42
CA ILE A 144 5.20 7.09 17.96
C ILE A 144 6.10 8.23 18.51
N GLU A 145 6.34 9.26 17.71
CA GLU A 145 7.13 10.44 18.09
C GLU A 145 6.60 11.11 19.37
N ALA A 146 5.28 11.09 19.56
CA ALA A 146 4.65 11.63 20.76
C ALA A 146 4.63 10.66 21.95
N GLY A 147 5.24 9.47 21.85
CA GLY A 147 5.25 8.44 22.90
C GLY A 147 3.86 7.88 23.24
N LYS A 148 2.94 7.90 22.27
CA LYS A 148 1.54 7.53 22.45
C LYS A 148 1.25 6.06 22.14
N VAL A 149 2.26 5.27 21.87
CA VAL A 149 2.16 3.84 21.54
C VAL A 149 2.93 3.07 22.59
N ARG A 150 2.31 2.09 23.22
CA ARG A 150 2.92 1.28 24.28
C ARG A 150 2.59 -0.18 24.06
N ARG A 151 3.58 -1.05 24.08
CA ARG A 151 3.37 -2.49 24.14
C ARG A 151 2.94 -2.88 25.56
N VAL A 152 1.93 -3.77 25.68
CA VAL A 152 1.34 -4.09 27.00
C VAL A 152 1.49 -5.55 27.42
N ASP A 153 2.02 -6.41 26.57
CA ASP A 153 2.07 -7.86 26.80
C ASP A 153 3.48 -8.50 26.72
N GLY A 154 4.52 -7.67 26.75
CA GLY A 154 5.89 -8.16 26.56
C GLY A 154 6.10 -8.69 25.14
N ALA A 155 6.68 -9.92 25.01
CA ALA A 155 6.98 -10.54 23.72
C ALA A 155 5.96 -11.63 23.34
N SER A 156 4.69 -11.54 23.77
CA SER A 156 3.68 -12.56 23.46
C SER A 156 3.15 -12.45 22.02
N ASP A 157 2.69 -13.56 21.49
CA ASP A 157 1.91 -13.65 20.26
C ASP A 157 0.48 -14.07 20.62
N PRO A 158 -0.56 -13.31 20.21
CA PRO A 158 -0.53 -12.06 19.44
C PRO A 158 0.00 -10.86 20.24
N ALA A 159 0.75 -9.97 19.59
CA ALA A 159 1.30 -8.78 20.22
C ALA A 159 0.22 -7.72 20.46
N LYS A 160 0.21 -7.13 21.68
CA LYS A 160 -0.83 -6.15 22.10
C LYS A 160 -0.21 -4.81 22.42
N PHE A 161 -0.89 -3.76 21.96
CA PHE A 161 -0.47 -2.38 22.15
C PHE A 161 -1.63 -1.51 22.61
N GLU A 162 -1.32 -0.55 23.46
CA GLU A 162 -2.17 0.58 23.75
C GLU A 162 -1.73 1.79 22.96
N VAL A 163 -2.69 2.47 22.30
CA VAL A 163 -2.44 3.66 21.52
C VAL A 163 -3.36 4.79 21.98
N ASP A 164 -2.76 5.87 22.46
CA ASP A 164 -3.52 7.03 22.94
C ASP A 164 -4.18 7.75 21.75
N GLY A 165 -5.50 7.80 21.75
CA GLY A 165 -6.32 8.59 20.83
C GLY A 165 -6.75 9.92 21.45
N THR A 166 -7.70 10.60 20.81
CA THR A 166 -8.28 11.83 21.32
C THR A 166 -9.33 11.49 22.39
N GLY A 167 -8.94 11.59 23.66
CA GLY A 167 -9.80 11.34 24.81
C GLY A 167 -10.09 9.87 25.13
N THR A 168 -9.40 8.93 24.48
CA THR A 168 -9.55 7.50 24.74
C THR A 168 -8.27 6.75 24.34
N VAL A 169 -8.07 5.58 24.97
CA VAL A 169 -7.01 4.64 24.60
C VAL A 169 -7.59 3.56 23.69
N HIS A 170 -6.91 3.26 22.60
CA HIS A 170 -7.28 2.18 21.69
C HIS A 170 -6.40 0.96 21.91
N LEU A 171 -7.01 -0.20 21.99
CA LEU A 171 -6.30 -1.47 22.03
C LEU A 171 -6.06 -1.96 20.60
N VAL A 172 -4.81 -2.32 20.31
CA VAL A 172 -4.39 -2.91 19.03
C VAL A 172 -3.85 -4.29 19.30
N THR A 173 -4.24 -5.25 18.48
CA THR A 173 -3.67 -6.59 18.48
C THR A 173 -3.09 -6.86 17.09
N LEU A 174 -1.83 -7.26 17.02
CA LEU A 174 -1.16 -7.70 15.80
C LEU A 174 -1.02 -9.22 15.85
N SER A 175 -1.49 -9.93 14.82
CA SER A 175 -1.37 -11.38 14.73
C SER A 175 -1.33 -11.85 13.28
N ASP A 176 -0.82 -13.06 13.05
CA ASP A 176 -0.77 -13.70 11.73
C ASP A 176 -2.16 -13.95 11.13
N ASP A 177 -3.17 -14.18 12.00
CA ASP A 177 -4.56 -14.37 11.58
C ASP A 177 -5.27 -13.05 11.21
N GLY A 178 -4.65 -11.93 11.48
CA GLY A 178 -5.14 -10.58 11.17
C GLY A 178 -5.09 -9.63 12.35
N ASP A 179 -4.84 -8.38 12.04
CA ASP A 179 -4.78 -7.31 13.03
C ASP A 179 -6.16 -6.85 13.45
N SER A 180 -6.24 -6.30 14.67
CA SER A 180 -7.46 -5.67 15.16
C SER A 180 -7.17 -4.35 15.89
N CYS A 181 -8.19 -3.47 15.95
CA CYS A 181 -8.12 -2.23 16.70
C CYS A 181 -9.51 -1.80 17.16
N THR A 182 -9.60 -1.30 18.40
CA THR A 182 -10.87 -0.81 18.98
C THR A 182 -11.29 0.57 18.50
N CYS A 183 -10.55 1.21 17.56
CA CYS A 183 -10.91 2.54 17.09
C CYS A 183 -12.15 2.53 16.18
N PRO A 184 -12.94 3.63 16.15
CA PRO A 184 -14.15 3.71 15.35
C PRO A 184 -13.94 3.45 13.86
N TRP A 185 -12.78 3.87 13.32
CA TRP A 185 -12.46 3.63 11.92
C TRP A 185 -12.29 2.13 11.64
N PHE A 186 -11.53 1.42 12.49
CA PHE A 186 -11.32 -0.02 12.32
C PHE A 186 -12.62 -0.81 12.55
N SER A 187 -13.40 -0.45 13.58
CA SER A 187 -14.70 -1.07 13.85
C SER A 187 -15.69 -0.92 12.70
N LYS A 188 -15.61 0.20 11.95
CA LYS A 188 -16.47 0.44 10.80
C LYS A 188 -16.08 -0.40 9.57
N TYR A 189 -14.78 -0.58 9.33
CA TYR A 189 -14.30 -1.17 8.10
C TYR A 189 -13.67 -2.56 8.28
N LEU A 190 -13.49 -3.04 9.52
CA LEU A 190 -13.00 -4.38 9.87
C LEU A 190 -11.75 -4.81 9.07
N GLY A 191 -10.84 -3.88 8.82
CA GLY A 191 -9.62 -4.14 8.04
C GLY A 191 -9.81 -4.14 6.52
N GLN A 192 -11.03 -4.15 5.99
CA GLN A 192 -11.30 -4.17 4.54
C GLN A 192 -10.69 -2.98 3.78
N ARG A 193 -10.51 -1.85 4.48
CA ARG A 193 -9.83 -0.66 3.95
C ARG A 193 -8.38 -0.52 4.43
N GLY A 194 -7.76 -1.64 4.77
CA GLY A 194 -6.39 -1.71 5.27
C GLY A 194 -6.23 -1.28 6.72
N ALA A 195 -4.99 -1.09 7.14
CA ALA A 195 -4.65 -0.74 8.51
C ALA A 195 -5.08 0.69 8.89
N CYS A 196 -5.63 0.86 10.08
CA CYS A 196 -5.83 2.21 10.63
C CYS A 196 -4.49 2.79 11.14
N LYS A 197 -4.44 4.08 11.43
CA LYS A 197 -3.24 4.73 11.96
C LYS A 197 -2.69 4.09 13.25
N HIS A 198 -3.55 3.50 14.07
CA HIS A 198 -3.15 2.87 15.34
C HIS A 198 -2.50 1.51 15.10
N VAL A 199 -3.04 0.71 14.17
CA VAL A 199 -2.40 -0.54 13.72
C VAL A 199 -1.05 -0.23 13.09
N LEU A 200 -0.97 0.75 12.17
CA LEU A 200 0.29 1.16 11.55
C LEU A 200 1.32 1.61 12.60
N ALA A 201 0.90 2.36 13.62
CA ALA A 201 1.79 2.82 14.67
C ALA A 201 2.33 1.67 15.54
N ALA A 202 1.49 0.70 15.88
CA ALA A 202 1.90 -0.50 16.59
C ALA A 202 2.88 -1.35 15.76
N THR A 203 2.60 -1.52 14.47
CA THR A 203 3.48 -2.25 13.53
C THR A 203 4.86 -1.60 13.42
N LEU A 204 4.91 -0.28 13.25
CA LEU A 204 6.18 0.46 13.18
C LEU A 204 6.97 0.34 14.47
N LEU A 205 6.33 0.48 15.64
CA LEU A 205 7.01 0.36 16.94
C LEU A 205 7.59 -1.05 17.13
N MET A 206 6.84 -2.09 16.76
CA MET A 206 7.31 -3.48 16.87
C MET A 206 8.58 -3.71 16.04
N GLN A 207 8.67 -3.16 14.83
CA GLN A 207 9.85 -3.26 13.98
C GLN A 207 11.06 -2.53 14.54
N ASP A 208 10.85 -1.33 15.11
CA ASP A 208 11.93 -0.58 15.74
C ASP A 208 12.50 -1.37 16.93
N GLU A 209 11.66 -2.09 17.70
CA GLU A 209 12.07 -2.95 18.79
C GLU A 209 12.89 -4.16 18.30
N GLU A 210 12.47 -4.80 17.20
CA GLU A 210 13.16 -5.94 16.59
C GLU A 210 14.52 -5.53 16.01
N SER A 211 14.58 -4.42 15.30
CA SER A 211 15.82 -3.89 14.70
C SER A 211 16.83 -3.46 15.76
N GLY A 212 16.39 -2.93 16.91
CA GLY A 212 17.24 -2.52 18.01
C GLY A 212 17.79 -3.69 18.84
N SER A 213 17.22 -4.91 18.69
CA SER A 213 17.68 -6.10 19.40
C SER A 213 18.76 -6.90 18.65
N GLU A 214 18.98 -6.65 17.36
CA GLU A 214 20.00 -7.31 16.54
C GLU A 214 21.41 -6.66 16.67
N ASP A 215 21.49 -5.45 17.22
CA ASP A 215 22.74 -4.69 17.38
C ASP A 215 23.41 -4.84 18.77
N LEU A 216 22.97 -5.78 19.62
CA LEU A 216 23.51 -6.07 20.96
C LEU A 216 24.07 -7.50 21.04
#